data_4baf974f4947a1071d4490e97b165cf3
#
_entry.id   4baf974f4947a1071d4490e97b165cf3
#
_cell.length_a   1.000
_cell.length_b   1.000
_cell.length_c   1.000
_cell.angle_alpha   90.00
_cell.angle_beta   90.00
_cell.angle_gamma   90.00
#
_symmetry.space_group_name_H-M   'P 1'
#
loop_
_entity.id
_entity.type
_entity.pdbx_description
1 polymer ?
#
loop_
_entity_poly.entity_id
_entity_poly.type
_entity_poly.pdbx_seq_one_letter_code
_entity_poly.pdbx_strand_id
1 'polypeptide(L)'
;MENKEVMYHIGLSKKDINNAKYAILPGDPGRVPKIAEMLANPRPLKVSREYTSYLGEIEGESVLIMSTGMGGPSTAIAVEELAQIGVKNLIRVGTSGGMQLNVCAGDVVIAHAAIRQEGTSKEYVPVEFPAVADLDITNALKQAADELGYNNHVGIVQCKDSFYGQHSPGRMPVGYDLKDKWNAWIKAGCLCSEMETAALYTVSQILGLKAGAVLLVVWNQEREKRGLSQDETHNTDSAIATAIKAIEIDIRKKR
;
A
#
# COMPACT_ATOMS: atom_id res chain seq x y z
N MET A 1 -6.99 -27.47 -8.51
CA MET A 1 -5.67 -26.82 -8.74
C MET A 1 -4.65 -27.58 -7.92
N GLU A 2 -3.62 -28.12 -8.57
CA GLU A 2 -2.54 -28.82 -7.88
C GLU A 2 -1.91 -27.93 -6.82
N ASN A 3 -1.67 -28.51 -5.67
CA ASN A 3 -1.00 -27.87 -4.53
C ASN A 3 0.47 -27.64 -4.90
N LYS A 4 0.77 -26.57 -5.66
CA LYS A 4 2.14 -26.19 -5.96
C LYS A 4 2.79 -25.74 -4.67
N GLU A 5 3.80 -26.46 -4.22
CA GLU A 5 4.51 -26.15 -2.98
C GLU A 5 5.13 -24.75 -3.03
N VAL A 6 5.61 -24.31 -4.19
CA VAL A 6 6.24 -22.98 -4.44
C VAL A 6 5.41 -22.19 -5.46
N MET A 7 5.10 -20.94 -5.12
CA MET A 7 4.36 -20.02 -5.99
C MET A 7 5.18 -19.58 -7.20
N TYR A 8 4.50 -19.45 -8.35
CA TYR A 8 5.17 -19.26 -9.62
C TYR A 8 5.88 -17.90 -9.77
N HIS A 9 5.23 -16.80 -9.32
CA HIS A 9 5.78 -15.46 -9.49
C HIS A 9 6.63 -15.03 -8.30
N ILE A 10 6.11 -15.15 -7.08
CA ILE A 10 6.83 -14.71 -5.88
C ILE A 10 7.95 -15.68 -5.48
N GLY A 11 7.93 -16.93 -5.97
CA GLY A 11 8.95 -17.93 -5.72
C GLY A 11 9.03 -18.41 -4.27
N LEU A 12 7.95 -18.25 -3.48
CA LEU A 12 7.86 -18.63 -2.08
C LEU A 12 6.86 -19.76 -1.86
N SER A 13 7.09 -20.53 -0.81
CA SER A 13 6.17 -21.51 -0.26
C SER A 13 5.73 -21.11 1.15
N LYS A 14 4.68 -21.76 1.66
CA LYS A 14 4.22 -21.59 3.05
C LYS A 14 5.32 -21.88 4.07
N LYS A 15 6.23 -22.81 3.76
CA LYS A 15 7.37 -23.18 4.61
C LYS A 15 8.42 -22.07 4.66
N ASP A 16 8.71 -21.43 3.52
CA ASP A 16 9.70 -20.34 3.45
C ASP A 16 9.35 -19.16 4.35
N ILE A 17 8.05 -18.83 4.43
CA ILE A 17 7.53 -17.74 5.24
C ILE A 17 7.25 -18.13 6.71
N ASN A 18 7.64 -19.34 7.14
CA ASN A 18 7.40 -19.83 8.51
C ASN A 18 5.93 -19.66 8.97
N ASN A 19 4.96 -19.91 8.08
CA ASN A 19 3.53 -19.72 8.29
C ASN A 19 3.12 -18.27 8.69
N ALA A 20 3.90 -17.26 8.33
CA ALA A 20 3.60 -15.87 8.59
C ALA A 20 2.17 -15.50 8.18
N LYS A 21 1.46 -14.79 9.06
CA LYS A 21 0.08 -14.33 8.84
C LYS A 21 0.01 -12.88 8.41
N TYR A 22 1.09 -12.14 8.59
CA TYR A 22 1.22 -10.72 8.24
C TYR A 22 2.23 -10.54 7.12
N ALA A 23 1.94 -9.62 6.21
CA ALA A 23 2.90 -9.15 5.22
C ALA A 23 2.92 -7.62 5.14
N ILE A 24 4.12 -7.04 5.11
CA ILE A 24 4.36 -5.61 4.80
C ILE A 24 4.77 -5.52 3.34
N LEU A 25 4.04 -4.72 2.58
CA LEU A 25 4.12 -4.67 1.13
C LEU A 25 4.56 -3.29 0.61
N PRO A 26 5.87 -2.99 0.51
CA PRO A 26 6.35 -1.85 -0.27
C PRO A 26 6.22 -2.10 -1.77
N GLY A 27 6.08 -1.06 -2.59
CA GLY A 27 6.18 -1.18 -4.05
C GLY A 27 7.61 -1.44 -4.52
N ASP A 28 8.55 -0.66 -3.99
CA ASP A 28 9.97 -0.67 -4.35
C ASP A 28 10.73 -1.81 -3.68
N PRO A 29 11.40 -2.71 -4.45
CA PRO A 29 12.26 -3.76 -3.89
C PRO A 29 13.38 -3.24 -2.98
N GLY A 30 13.90 -2.04 -3.25
CA GLY A 30 14.96 -1.41 -2.45
C GLY A 30 14.55 -1.06 -1.02
N ARG A 31 13.24 -0.97 -0.74
CA ARG A 31 12.73 -0.72 0.63
C ARG A 31 12.65 -1.99 1.46
N VAL A 32 12.60 -3.16 0.85
CA VAL A 32 12.41 -4.44 1.57
C VAL A 32 13.51 -4.69 2.61
N PRO A 33 14.82 -4.59 2.30
CA PRO A 33 15.87 -4.73 3.30
C PRO A 33 15.74 -3.71 4.44
N LYS A 34 15.46 -2.44 4.11
CA LYS A 34 15.32 -1.37 5.11
C LYS A 34 14.18 -1.63 6.10
N ILE A 35 13.06 -2.13 5.62
CA ILE A 35 11.94 -2.52 6.49
C ILE A 35 12.34 -3.72 7.34
N ALA A 36 12.97 -4.72 6.75
CA ALA A 36 13.39 -5.94 7.46
C ALA A 36 14.36 -5.63 8.61
N GLU A 37 15.31 -4.72 8.42
CA GLU A 37 16.27 -4.28 9.46
C GLU A 37 15.60 -3.66 10.68
N MET A 38 14.35 -3.19 10.58
CA MET A 38 13.56 -2.65 11.70
C MET A 38 12.81 -3.74 12.48
N LEU A 39 12.83 -4.99 12.03
CA LEU A 39 12.20 -6.13 12.67
C LEU A 39 13.24 -6.99 13.41
N ALA A 40 12.78 -7.83 14.34
CA ALA A 40 13.66 -8.81 14.98
C ALA A 40 14.01 -9.96 14.00
N ASN A 41 15.21 -10.52 14.12
CA ASN A 41 15.68 -11.69 13.36
C ASN A 41 15.50 -11.58 11.84
N PRO A 42 15.89 -10.48 11.17
CA PRO A 42 15.67 -10.31 9.76
C PRO A 42 16.52 -11.29 8.93
N ARG A 43 15.91 -11.92 7.94
CA ARG A 43 16.63 -12.77 6.98
C ARG A 43 16.08 -12.65 5.56
N PRO A 44 16.94 -12.63 4.53
CA PRO A 44 16.50 -12.67 3.14
C PRO A 44 15.86 -14.02 2.80
N LEU A 45 14.85 -13.98 1.92
CA LEU A 45 14.20 -15.18 1.40
C LEU A 45 14.49 -15.38 -0.08
N LYS A 46 13.91 -14.52 -0.92
CA LYS A 46 13.94 -14.70 -2.38
C LYS A 46 13.95 -13.35 -3.10
N VAL A 47 14.59 -13.35 -4.26
CA VAL A 47 14.40 -12.34 -5.30
C VAL A 47 13.85 -13.07 -6.53
N SER A 48 12.66 -12.69 -6.95
CA SER A 48 11.97 -13.26 -8.10
C SER A 48 11.22 -12.14 -8.82
N ARG A 49 11.64 -11.78 -10.02
CA ARG A 49 11.07 -10.64 -10.77
C ARG A 49 11.15 -9.35 -9.94
N GLU A 50 10.04 -8.63 -9.80
CA GLU A 50 9.87 -7.45 -8.93
C GLU A 50 9.66 -7.79 -7.44
N TYR A 51 9.55 -9.07 -7.10
CA TYR A 51 9.29 -9.53 -5.73
C TYR A 51 10.60 -9.86 -5.01
N THR A 52 11.10 -8.93 -4.23
CA THR A 52 12.16 -9.16 -3.25
C THR A 52 11.51 -9.44 -1.92
N SER A 53 11.93 -10.49 -1.20
CA SER A 53 11.29 -10.90 0.04
C SER A 53 12.28 -11.17 1.17
N TYR A 54 11.87 -10.79 2.37
CA TYR A 54 12.53 -11.02 3.65
C TYR A 54 11.51 -11.54 4.67
N LEU A 55 12.00 -12.21 5.68
CA LEU A 55 11.23 -12.56 6.88
C LEU A 55 11.86 -11.89 8.09
N GLY A 56 11.02 -11.39 8.98
CA GLY A 56 11.41 -10.89 10.28
C GLY A 56 10.36 -11.27 11.33
N GLU A 57 10.45 -10.71 12.53
CA GLU A 57 9.53 -10.99 13.63
C GLU A 57 9.06 -9.69 14.29
N ILE A 58 7.77 -9.66 14.67
CA ILE A 58 7.16 -8.63 15.51
C ILE A 58 6.42 -9.36 16.63
N GLU A 59 6.68 -9.02 17.89
CA GLU A 59 6.07 -9.68 19.06
C GLU A 59 6.18 -11.22 19.02
N GLY A 60 7.27 -11.77 18.45
CA GLY A 60 7.49 -13.21 18.30
C GLY A 60 6.69 -13.89 17.19
N GLU A 61 5.88 -13.15 16.43
CA GLU A 61 5.19 -13.64 15.24
C GLU A 61 6.00 -13.37 13.99
N SER A 62 6.09 -14.36 13.09
CA SER A 62 6.75 -14.19 11.80
C SER A 62 5.98 -13.19 10.91
N VAL A 63 6.70 -12.24 10.33
CA VAL A 63 6.16 -11.23 9.42
C VAL A 63 6.95 -11.27 8.11
N LEU A 64 6.24 -11.41 7.01
CA LEU A 64 6.83 -11.33 5.68
C LEU A 64 6.96 -9.86 5.25
N ILE A 65 8.09 -9.50 4.66
CA ILE A 65 8.27 -8.25 3.95
C ILE A 65 8.49 -8.60 2.48
N MET A 66 7.69 -8.08 1.58
CA MET A 66 7.83 -8.39 0.15
C MET A 66 7.41 -7.20 -0.72
N SER A 67 8.25 -6.85 -1.71
CA SER A 67 7.87 -5.84 -2.70
C SER A 67 6.75 -6.35 -3.62
N THR A 68 5.91 -5.43 -4.08
CA THR A 68 4.85 -5.72 -5.07
C THR A 68 5.23 -5.30 -6.49
N GLY A 69 6.29 -4.51 -6.66
CA GLY A 69 6.50 -3.72 -7.87
C GLY A 69 5.53 -2.54 -7.92
N MET A 70 5.42 -1.90 -9.07
CA MET A 70 4.50 -0.77 -9.31
C MET A 70 3.26 -1.23 -10.06
N GLY A 71 2.09 -0.75 -9.59
CA GLY A 71 0.82 -0.90 -10.30
C GLY A 71 -0.03 -2.09 -9.89
N GLY A 72 -1.28 -2.05 -10.34
CA GLY A 72 -2.31 -3.02 -10.00
C GLY A 72 -1.98 -4.47 -10.37
N PRO A 73 -1.55 -4.78 -11.61
CA PRO A 73 -1.31 -6.16 -12.04
C PRO A 73 -0.32 -6.92 -11.16
N SER A 74 0.85 -6.35 -10.89
CA SER A 74 1.85 -7.00 -10.03
C SER A 74 1.39 -7.13 -8.58
N THR A 75 0.67 -6.13 -8.06
CA THR A 75 0.07 -6.18 -6.73
C THR A 75 -0.97 -7.30 -6.64
N ALA A 76 -1.84 -7.46 -7.63
CA ALA A 76 -2.85 -8.51 -7.65
C ALA A 76 -2.22 -9.92 -7.65
N ILE A 77 -1.19 -10.15 -8.47
CA ILE A 77 -0.44 -11.41 -8.48
C ILE A 77 0.16 -11.70 -7.09
N ALA A 78 0.78 -10.69 -6.46
CA ALA A 78 1.33 -10.82 -5.12
C ALA A 78 0.27 -11.26 -4.10
N VAL A 79 -0.89 -10.59 -4.09
CA VAL A 79 -1.99 -10.88 -3.16
C VAL A 79 -2.54 -12.29 -3.35
N GLU A 80 -2.76 -12.71 -4.61
CA GLU A 80 -3.22 -14.05 -4.96
C GLU A 80 -2.28 -15.14 -4.45
N GLU A 81 -0.98 -15.00 -4.71
CA GLU A 81 -0.01 -16.01 -4.31
C GLU A 81 0.26 -15.99 -2.80
N LEU A 82 0.24 -14.82 -2.15
CA LEU A 82 0.33 -14.70 -0.69
C LEU A 82 -0.86 -15.36 0.02
N ALA A 83 -2.07 -15.22 -0.52
CA ALA A 83 -3.25 -15.90 -0.01
C ALA A 83 -3.09 -17.43 -0.02
N GLN A 84 -2.55 -17.97 -1.12
CA GLN A 84 -2.36 -19.41 -1.30
C GLN A 84 -1.33 -20.00 -0.31
N ILE A 85 -0.29 -19.25 0.04
CA ILE A 85 0.70 -19.69 1.04
C ILE A 85 0.31 -19.37 2.49
N GLY A 86 -0.86 -18.75 2.69
CA GLY A 86 -1.51 -18.65 4.00
C GLY A 86 -1.34 -17.33 4.74
N VAL A 87 -0.86 -16.28 4.10
CA VAL A 87 -0.89 -14.89 4.61
C VAL A 87 -2.35 -14.45 4.73
N LYS A 88 -2.67 -13.64 5.75
CA LYS A 88 -4.04 -13.21 6.06
C LYS A 88 -4.19 -11.70 6.19
N ASN A 89 -3.14 -11.00 6.61
CA ASN A 89 -3.16 -9.58 6.88
C ASN A 89 -2.08 -8.89 6.05
N LEU A 90 -2.47 -7.95 5.21
CA LEU A 90 -1.62 -7.27 4.26
C LEU A 90 -1.58 -5.77 4.57
N ILE A 91 -0.40 -5.20 4.78
CA ILE A 91 -0.23 -3.77 4.98
C ILE A 91 0.70 -3.21 3.91
N ARG A 92 0.14 -2.41 3.01
CA ARG A 92 0.93 -1.67 2.03
C ARG A 92 1.63 -0.49 2.70
N VAL A 93 2.92 -0.35 2.42
CA VAL A 93 3.73 0.82 2.77
C VAL A 93 4.15 1.50 1.47
N GLY A 94 3.53 2.62 1.15
CA GLY A 94 3.72 3.30 -0.13
C GLY A 94 4.18 4.74 -0.02
N THR A 95 4.34 5.35 -1.20
CA THR A 95 4.51 6.80 -1.39
C THR A 95 3.35 7.33 -2.20
N SER A 96 3.01 8.60 -2.02
CA SER A 96 1.88 9.24 -2.68
C SER A 96 2.13 10.73 -2.94
N GLY A 97 1.39 11.30 -3.88
CA GLY A 97 1.30 12.74 -4.08
C GLY A 97 0.06 13.31 -3.39
N GLY A 98 0.21 14.32 -2.55
CA GLY A 98 -0.91 14.98 -1.86
C GLY A 98 -1.86 15.69 -2.83
N MET A 99 -3.15 15.70 -2.51
CA MET A 99 -4.20 16.33 -3.31
C MET A 99 -4.97 17.43 -2.54
N GLN A 100 -5.02 17.38 -1.21
CA GLN A 100 -5.63 18.43 -0.38
C GLN A 100 -4.57 19.37 0.18
N LEU A 101 -4.87 20.66 0.33
CA LEU A 101 -3.88 21.66 0.74
C LEU A 101 -3.34 21.45 2.16
N ASN A 102 -4.10 20.79 3.02
CA ASN A 102 -3.70 20.43 4.37
C ASN A 102 -2.93 19.11 4.47
N VAL A 103 -2.74 18.39 3.35
CA VAL A 103 -1.96 17.16 3.27
C VAL A 103 -0.57 17.51 2.75
N CYS A 104 0.38 17.65 3.66
CA CYS A 104 1.72 18.16 3.36
C CYS A 104 2.72 17.03 3.07
N ALA A 105 3.81 17.36 2.40
CA ALA A 105 4.94 16.44 2.28
C ALA A 105 5.47 16.08 3.67
N GLY A 106 5.76 14.81 3.90
CA GLY A 106 6.13 14.25 5.20
C GLY A 106 4.96 13.71 6.03
N ASP A 107 3.72 14.11 5.71
CA ASP A 107 2.54 13.53 6.36
C ASP A 107 2.31 12.08 5.96
N VAL A 108 1.61 11.36 6.82
CA VAL A 108 1.19 9.97 6.59
C VAL A 108 -0.29 9.93 6.24
N VAL A 109 -0.64 9.30 5.14
CA VAL A 109 -2.04 9.04 4.75
C VAL A 109 -2.36 7.57 5.00
N ILE A 110 -3.39 7.32 5.80
CA ILE A 110 -3.99 6.00 6.03
C ILE A 110 -5.20 5.89 5.11
N ALA A 111 -5.09 5.05 4.09
CA ALA A 111 -6.14 4.88 3.10
C ALA A 111 -7.22 3.95 3.63
N HIS A 112 -8.41 4.46 3.96
CA HIS A 112 -9.55 3.60 4.31
C HIS A 112 -10.37 3.15 3.10
N ALA A 113 -10.22 3.83 1.96
CA ALA A 113 -10.81 3.45 0.68
C ALA A 113 -9.99 4.01 -0.48
N ALA A 114 -10.13 3.41 -1.66
CA ALA A 114 -9.45 3.85 -2.87
C ALA A 114 -10.41 4.01 -4.05
N ILE A 115 -10.20 5.07 -4.83
CA ILE A 115 -10.87 5.29 -6.12
C ILE A 115 -10.28 4.29 -7.12
N ARG A 116 -11.12 3.45 -7.73
CA ARG A 116 -10.77 2.42 -8.69
C ARG A 116 -10.61 3.01 -10.10
N GLN A 117 -9.61 3.88 -10.29
CA GLN A 117 -9.31 4.48 -11.61
C GLN A 117 -8.28 3.65 -12.41
N GLU A 118 -7.96 2.46 -11.95
CA GLU A 118 -7.07 1.49 -12.59
C GLU A 118 -7.88 0.36 -13.26
N GLY A 119 -7.22 -0.48 -14.05
CA GLY A 119 -7.86 -1.56 -14.83
C GLY A 119 -7.98 -2.87 -14.07
N THR A 120 -7.00 -3.21 -13.25
CA THR A 120 -6.86 -4.53 -12.62
C THR A 120 -8.08 -4.93 -11.79
N SER A 121 -8.52 -4.07 -10.87
CA SER A 121 -9.65 -4.38 -10.01
C SER A 121 -10.96 -4.58 -10.77
N LYS A 122 -11.09 -4.00 -11.97
CA LYS A 122 -12.28 -4.13 -12.83
C LYS A 122 -12.41 -5.52 -13.46
N GLU A 123 -11.30 -6.25 -13.57
CA GLU A 123 -11.30 -7.65 -14.02
C GLU A 123 -11.70 -8.63 -12.92
N TYR A 124 -11.70 -8.19 -11.66
CA TYR A 124 -12.10 -8.99 -10.49
C TYR A 124 -13.58 -8.82 -10.14
N VAL A 125 -14.10 -7.59 -10.17
CA VAL A 125 -15.50 -7.28 -9.82
C VAL A 125 -15.97 -6.03 -10.60
N PRO A 126 -17.31 -5.83 -10.77
CA PRO A 126 -17.87 -4.60 -11.33
C PRO A 126 -17.35 -3.34 -10.65
N VAL A 127 -17.30 -2.22 -11.38
CA VAL A 127 -16.70 -0.95 -10.91
C VAL A 127 -17.44 -0.36 -9.68
N GLU A 128 -18.71 -0.69 -9.53
CA GLU A 128 -19.55 -0.25 -8.41
C GLU A 128 -19.17 -0.88 -7.08
N PHE A 129 -18.44 -2.01 -7.09
CA PHE A 129 -17.92 -2.62 -5.86
C PHE A 129 -16.80 -1.74 -5.29
N PRO A 130 -16.90 -1.29 -4.03
CA PRO A 130 -15.93 -0.36 -3.46
C PRO A 130 -14.60 -1.04 -3.11
N ALA A 131 -13.49 -0.36 -3.34
CA ALA A 131 -12.19 -0.75 -2.80
C ALA A 131 -12.02 -0.16 -1.40
N VAL A 132 -12.24 -0.97 -0.36
CA VAL A 132 -12.19 -0.56 1.05
C VAL A 132 -11.19 -1.38 1.84
N ALA A 133 -10.55 -0.73 2.81
CA ALA A 133 -9.65 -1.37 3.75
C ALA A 133 -10.43 -2.19 4.80
N ASP A 134 -9.72 -3.15 5.43
CA ASP A 134 -10.21 -3.76 6.67
C ASP A 134 -10.23 -2.71 7.80
N LEU A 135 -11.35 -2.68 8.54
CA LEU A 135 -11.57 -1.68 9.58
C LEU A 135 -10.60 -1.84 10.77
N ASP A 136 -10.30 -3.09 11.16
CA ASP A 136 -9.38 -3.35 12.28
C ASP A 136 -7.96 -2.88 11.94
N ILE A 137 -7.49 -3.18 10.71
CA ILE A 137 -6.17 -2.74 10.24
C ILE A 137 -6.14 -1.21 10.12
N THR A 138 -7.19 -0.58 9.59
CA THR A 138 -7.28 0.88 9.49
C THR A 138 -7.19 1.54 10.87
N ASN A 139 -7.92 1.03 11.85
CA ASN A 139 -7.89 1.53 13.23
C ASN A 139 -6.50 1.31 13.88
N ALA A 140 -5.87 0.16 13.64
CA ALA A 140 -4.53 -0.10 14.17
C ALA A 140 -3.48 0.85 13.54
N LEU A 141 -3.56 1.13 12.24
CA LEU A 141 -2.70 2.11 11.56
C LEU A 141 -2.90 3.53 12.10
N LYS A 142 -4.17 3.93 12.31
CA LYS A 142 -4.48 5.25 12.88
C LYS A 142 -3.93 5.38 14.30
N GLN A 143 -4.19 4.39 15.16
CA GLN A 143 -3.66 4.35 16.52
C GLN A 143 -2.13 4.40 16.52
N ALA A 144 -1.47 3.63 15.66
CA ALA A 144 -0.03 3.59 15.55
C ALA A 144 0.57 4.95 15.16
N ALA A 145 -0.01 5.63 14.17
CA ALA A 145 0.45 6.95 13.73
C ALA A 145 0.29 8.00 14.84
N ASP A 146 -0.81 7.95 15.60
CA ASP A 146 -1.04 8.85 16.75
C ASP A 146 -0.06 8.60 17.88
N GLU A 147 0.16 7.33 18.26
CA GLU A 147 1.12 6.95 19.32
C GLU A 147 2.57 7.34 18.98
N LEU A 148 2.92 7.32 17.68
CA LEU A 148 4.22 7.72 17.19
C LEU A 148 4.36 9.24 16.97
N GLY A 149 3.27 10.00 17.10
CA GLY A 149 3.26 11.45 16.97
C GLY A 149 3.41 11.95 15.54
N TYR A 150 3.09 11.14 14.52
CA TYR A 150 3.15 11.56 13.13
C TYR A 150 1.89 12.32 12.72
N ASN A 151 2.07 13.42 11.96
CA ASN A 151 0.95 14.06 11.27
C ASN A 151 0.32 13.04 10.33
N ASN A 152 -0.97 12.76 10.53
CA ASN A 152 -1.63 11.73 9.76
C ASN A 152 -3.05 12.12 9.34
N HIS A 153 -3.48 11.57 8.21
CA HIS A 153 -4.81 11.76 7.66
C HIS A 153 -5.43 10.40 7.33
N VAL A 154 -6.70 10.21 7.66
CA VAL A 154 -7.45 9.02 7.26
C VAL A 154 -8.47 9.42 6.21
N GLY A 155 -8.45 8.79 5.04
CA GLY A 155 -9.38 9.15 3.98
C GLY A 155 -9.26 8.33 2.71
N ILE A 156 -9.94 8.82 1.67
CA ILE A 156 -9.97 8.20 0.35
C ILE A 156 -8.73 8.61 -0.43
N VAL A 157 -8.13 7.65 -1.17
CA VAL A 157 -7.00 7.89 -2.05
C VAL A 157 -7.37 7.58 -3.51
N GLN A 158 -6.71 8.22 -4.46
CA GLN A 158 -6.85 7.87 -5.86
C GLN A 158 -5.83 6.79 -6.21
N CYS A 159 -6.30 5.68 -6.80
CA CYS A 159 -5.45 4.65 -7.38
C CYS A 159 -5.58 4.66 -8.91
N LYS A 160 -4.46 4.82 -9.62
CA LYS A 160 -4.40 4.98 -11.08
C LYS A 160 -3.33 4.09 -11.71
N ASP A 161 -3.41 3.86 -13.02
CA ASP A 161 -2.41 3.11 -13.80
C ASP A 161 -1.35 4.00 -14.45
N SER A 162 -1.65 5.28 -14.70
CA SER A 162 -0.74 6.14 -15.43
C SER A 162 -0.14 7.25 -14.55
N PHE A 163 1.13 7.11 -14.18
CA PHE A 163 1.88 8.16 -13.48
C PHE A 163 1.93 9.44 -14.30
N TYR A 164 2.34 9.35 -15.56
CA TYR A 164 2.46 10.50 -16.44
C TYR A 164 1.11 11.06 -16.91
N GLY A 165 0.03 10.28 -16.87
CA GLY A 165 -1.33 10.77 -17.09
C GLY A 165 -1.75 11.79 -16.05
N GLN A 166 -1.24 11.68 -14.81
CA GLN A 166 -1.45 12.70 -13.76
C GLN A 166 -0.50 13.89 -13.91
N HIS A 167 0.81 13.63 -14.04
CA HIS A 167 1.82 14.68 -13.96
C HIS A 167 2.00 15.48 -15.26
N SER A 168 1.60 14.91 -16.39
CA SER A 168 1.70 15.55 -17.71
C SER A 168 0.46 15.31 -18.56
N PRO A 169 -0.76 15.56 -18.05
CA PRO A 169 -2.01 15.19 -18.75
C PRO A 169 -2.16 15.95 -20.08
N GLY A 170 -1.56 17.14 -20.21
CA GLY A 170 -1.69 17.96 -21.41
C GLY A 170 -1.11 17.34 -22.69
N ARG A 171 -0.19 16.38 -22.57
CA ARG A 171 0.37 15.64 -23.73
C ARG A 171 -0.42 14.38 -24.08
N MET A 172 -1.42 14.01 -23.26
CA MET A 172 -2.21 12.81 -23.49
C MET A 172 -3.42 13.10 -24.37
N PRO A 173 -3.79 12.22 -25.33
CA PRO A 173 -5.00 12.39 -26.13
C PRO A 173 -6.28 12.58 -25.30
N VAL A 174 -6.35 11.92 -24.13
CA VAL A 174 -7.46 12.00 -23.16
C VAL A 174 -7.20 13.01 -22.03
N GLY A 175 -6.30 13.96 -22.22
CA GLY A 175 -5.86 14.90 -21.20
C GLY A 175 -6.98 15.74 -20.58
N TYR A 176 -8.06 16.01 -21.34
CA TYR A 176 -9.27 16.68 -20.84
C TYR A 176 -9.95 15.84 -19.74
N ASP A 177 -10.20 14.55 -20.01
CA ASP A 177 -10.84 13.62 -19.06
C ASP A 177 -10.00 13.44 -17.79
N LEU A 178 -8.66 13.30 -17.94
CA LEU A 178 -7.75 13.16 -16.82
C LEU A 178 -7.76 14.39 -15.90
N LYS A 179 -7.79 15.60 -16.46
CA LYS A 179 -7.87 16.85 -15.70
C LYS A 179 -9.24 17.02 -15.02
N ASP A 180 -10.32 16.69 -15.70
CA ASP A 180 -11.67 16.80 -15.15
C ASP A 180 -11.86 15.81 -13.99
N LYS A 181 -11.40 14.57 -14.12
CA LYS A 181 -11.40 13.58 -13.05
C LYS A 181 -10.55 14.04 -11.87
N TRP A 182 -9.32 14.53 -12.12
CA TRP A 182 -8.47 15.07 -11.05
C TRP A 182 -9.17 16.16 -10.26
N ASN A 183 -9.78 17.13 -10.94
CA ASN A 183 -10.54 18.21 -10.31
C ASN A 183 -11.76 17.69 -9.53
N ALA A 184 -12.45 16.67 -10.04
CA ALA A 184 -13.56 16.03 -9.35
C ALA A 184 -13.10 15.36 -8.05
N TRP A 185 -11.99 14.61 -8.09
CA TRP A 185 -11.44 13.97 -6.90
C TRP A 185 -10.96 14.95 -5.84
N ILE A 186 -10.33 16.07 -6.24
CA ILE A 186 -9.98 17.15 -5.31
C ILE A 186 -11.23 17.70 -4.64
N LYS A 187 -12.29 18.03 -5.41
CA LYS A 187 -13.55 18.54 -4.88
C LYS A 187 -14.26 17.54 -3.98
N ALA A 188 -14.10 16.25 -4.23
CA ALA A 188 -14.64 15.17 -3.41
C ALA A 188 -13.82 14.89 -2.13
N GLY A 189 -12.71 15.58 -1.92
CA GLY A 189 -11.88 15.43 -0.72
C GLY A 189 -10.88 14.28 -0.75
N CYS A 190 -10.54 13.75 -1.95
CA CYS A 190 -9.50 12.74 -2.08
C CYS A 190 -8.16 13.28 -1.54
N LEU A 191 -7.49 12.51 -0.66
CA LEU A 191 -6.34 12.99 0.11
C LEU A 191 -5.03 12.95 -0.68
N CYS A 192 -4.80 11.85 -1.39
CA CYS A 192 -3.56 11.66 -2.15
C CYS A 192 -3.75 10.67 -3.30
N SER A 193 -2.73 10.54 -4.14
CA SER A 193 -2.72 9.71 -5.33
C SER A 193 -1.55 8.73 -5.31
N GLU A 194 -1.82 7.46 -5.63
CA GLU A 194 -0.86 6.35 -5.72
C GLU A 194 -1.32 5.33 -6.80
N MET A 195 -0.82 4.08 -6.82
CA MET A 195 -1.02 3.18 -7.97
C MET A 195 -1.41 1.73 -7.62
N GLU A 196 -1.56 1.33 -6.35
CA GLU A 196 -1.74 -0.08 -5.98
C GLU A 196 -2.91 -0.36 -5.02
N THR A 197 -3.35 0.62 -4.25
CA THR A 197 -4.28 0.42 -3.12
C THR A 197 -5.64 -0.14 -3.56
N ALA A 198 -6.18 0.27 -4.73
CA ALA A 198 -7.46 -0.25 -5.19
C ALA A 198 -7.39 -1.73 -5.55
N ALA A 199 -6.34 -2.15 -6.25
CA ALA A 199 -6.10 -3.56 -6.56
C ALA A 199 -5.88 -4.37 -5.27
N LEU A 200 -5.04 -3.88 -4.35
CA LEU A 200 -4.80 -4.53 -3.06
C LEU A 200 -6.11 -4.79 -2.31
N TYR A 201 -6.95 -3.76 -2.13
CA TYR A 201 -8.17 -3.89 -1.35
C TYR A 201 -9.20 -4.79 -2.02
N THR A 202 -9.42 -4.61 -3.33
CA THR A 202 -10.40 -5.38 -4.07
C THR A 202 -10.05 -6.86 -4.09
N VAL A 203 -8.80 -7.21 -4.44
CA VAL A 203 -8.37 -8.60 -4.50
C VAL A 203 -8.35 -9.25 -3.11
N SER A 204 -7.87 -8.50 -2.09
CA SER A 204 -7.89 -8.99 -0.71
C SER A 204 -9.30 -9.31 -0.22
N GLN A 205 -10.27 -8.42 -0.49
CA GLN A 205 -11.67 -8.63 -0.10
C GLN A 205 -12.25 -9.90 -0.71
N ILE A 206 -12.00 -10.14 -2.00
CA ILE A 206 -12.50 -11.33 -2.71
C ILE A 206 -11.89 -12.61 -2.16
N LEU A 207 -10.62 -12.57 -1.75
CA LEU A 207 -9.90 -13.71 -1.19
C LEU A 207 -10.10 -13.89 0.32
N GLY A 208 -10.92 -13.06 0.96
CA GLY A 208 -11.17 -13.11 2.40
C GLY A 208 -9.94 -12.76 3.24
N LEU A 209 -9.09 -11.86 2.73
CA LEU A 209 -7.93 -11.32 3.43
C LEU A 209 -8.25 -9.95 4.01
N LYS A 210 -7.52 -9.56 5.04
CA LYS A 210 -7.53 -8.22 5.61
C LYS A 210 -6.44 -7.38 4.98
N ALA A 211 -6.76 -6.17 4.52
CA ALA A 211 -5.79 -5.28 3.92
C ALA A 211 -5.92 -3.84 4.43
N GLY A 212 -4.78 -3.15 4.56
CA GLY A 212 -4.68 -1.73 4.84
C GLY A 212 -3.52 -1.10 4.09
N ALA A 213 -3.47 0.23 4.04
CA ALA A 213 -2.37 0.94 3.42
C ALA A 213 -2.03 2.22 4.19
N VAL A 214 -0.74 2.45 4.33
CA VAL A 214 -0.14 3.65 4.90
C VAL A 214 0.84 4.22 3.89
N LEU A 215 0.67 5.51 3.57
CA LEU A 215 1.33 6.16 2.46
C LEU A 215 2.04 7.43 2.95
N LEU A 216 3.34 7.53 2.70
CA LEU A 216 4.05 8.79 2.86
C LEU A 216 3.61 9.75 1.76
N VAL A 217 3.32 10.99 2.11
CA VAL A 217 3.17 12.08 1.13
C VAL A 217 4.56 12.60 0.77
N VAL A 218 4.98 12.35 -0.48
CA VAL A 218 6.29 12.78 -0.98
C VAL A 218 6.26 14.27 -1.31
N TRP A 219 5.18 14.71 -1.91
CA TRP A 219 5.02 16.04 -2.47
C TRP A 219 3.53 16.31 -2.75
N ASN A 220 3.12 17.60 -2.88
CA ASN A 220 1.73 17.96 -3.13
C ASN A 220 1.61 18.91 -4.32
N GLN A 221 1.07 18.41 -5.42
CA GLN A 221 0.88 19.11 -6.67
C GLN A 221 -0.04 20.35 -6.55
N GLU A 222 -1.05 20.32 -5.68
CA GLU A 222 -1.99 21.41 -5.52
C GLU A 222 -1.40 22.54 -4.67
N ARG A 223 -0.52 22.22 -3.72
CA ARG A 223 0.27 23.23 -2.97
C ARG A 223 1.25 23.94 -3.89
N GLU A 224 1.97 23.18 -4.75
CA GLU A 224 2.88 23.77 -5.73
C GLU A 224 2.16 24.73 -6.67
N LYS A 225 1.03 24.33 -7.27
CA LYS A 225 0.23 25.19 -8.16
C LYS A 225 -0.18 26.51 -7.50
N ARG A 226 -0.25 26.56 -6.18
CA ARG A 226 -0.61 27.74 -5.38
C ARG A 226 0.59 28.47 -4.80
N GLY A 227 1.82 28.03 -5.11
CA GLY A 227 3.06 28.62 -4.56
C GLY A 227 3.18 28.48 -3.05
N LEU A 228 2.52 27.47 -2.44
CA LEU A 228 2.64 27.19 -1.02
C LEU A 228 3.92 26.42 -0.75
N SER A 229 4.59 26.73 0.37
CA SER A 229 5.81 26.02 0.79
C SER A 229 5.54 24.53 1.00
N GLN A 230 6.50 23.72 0.57
CA GLN A 230 6.57 22.29 0.88
C GLN A 230 8.01 21.79 0.70
N ASP A 231 8.42 20.90 1.58
CA ASP A 231 9.70 20.22 1.50
C ASP A 231 9.47 18.82 0.98
N GLU A 232 9.91 18.55 -0.26
CA GLU A 232 9.83 17.21 -0.83
C GLU A 232 10.63 16.22 0.02
N THR A 233 10.06 15.05 0.30
CA THR A 233 10.74 14.00 1.07
C THR A 233 10.46 12.62 0.51
N HIS A 234 11.51 11.80 0.44
CA HIS A 234 11.44 10.38 0.07
C HIS A 234 11.72 9.46 1.27
N ASN A 235 11.87 10.02 2.47
CA ASN A 235 12.10 9.24 3.68
C ASN A 235 10.79 8.59 4.16
N THR A 236 10.66 7.28 3.92
CA THR A 236 9.46 6.49 4.25
C THR A 236 9.43 5.95 5.68
N ASP A 237 10.34 6.35 6.56
CA ASP A 237 10.47 5.80 7.92
C ASP A 237 9.19 5.95 8.74
N SER A 238 8.48 7.09 8.62
CA SER A 238 7.21 7.30 9.33
C SER A 238 6.12 6.30 8.90
N ALA A 239 5.98 6.06 7.60
CA ALA A 239 5.02 5.09 7.09
C ALA A 239 5.40 3.65 7.46
N ILE A 240 6.70 3.32 7.43
CA ILE A 240 7.22 2.00 7.83
C ILE A 240 6.98 1.78 9.33
N ALA A 241 7.38 2.73 10.17
CA ALA A 241 7.18 2.63 11.62
C ALA A 241 5.70 2.50 11.99
N THR A 242 4.82 3.23 11.29
CA THR A 242 3.37 3.12 11.48
C THR A 242 2.86 1.71 11.14
N ALA A 243 3.32 1.10 10.04
CA ALA A 243 2.92 -0.25 9.65
C ALA A 243 3.39 -1.30 10.67
N ILE A 244 4.65 -1.22 11.11
CA ILE A 244 5.22 -2.14 12.12
C ILE A 244 4.45 -2.02 13.43
N LYS A 245 4.23 -0.80 13.91
CA LYS A 245 3.49 -0.54 15.15
C LYS A 245 2.03 -0.99 15.07
N ALA A 246 1.39 -0.85 13.91
CA ALA A 246 0.03 -1.35 13.70
C ALA A 246 -0.06 -2.89 13.79
N ILE A 247 0.92 -3.61 13.25
CA ILE A 247 1.00 -5.08 13.39
C ILE A 247 1.19 -5.45 14.88
N GLU A 248 2.09 -4.75 15.59
CA GLU A 248 2.29 -4.95 17.04
C GLU A 248 0.97 -4.80 17.81
N ILE A 249 0.23 -3.71 17.55
CA ILE A 249 -1.07 -3.45 18.18
C ILE A 249 -2.07 -4.56 17.86
N ASP A 250 -2.18 -5.00 16.60
CA ASP A 250 -3.12 -6.05 16.19
C ASP A 250 -2.77 -7.42 16.80
N ILE A 251 -1.49 -7.77 16.87
CA ILE A 251 -1.03 -9.01 17.55
C ILE A 251 -1.39 -8.97 19.03
N ARG A 252 -1.11 -7.86 19.73
CA ARG A 252 -1.41 -7.73 21.15
C ARG A 252 -2.90 -7.81 21.47
N LYS A 253 -3.76 -7.28 20.61
CA LYS A 253 -5.23 -7.36 20.76
C LYS A 253 -5.78 -8.79 20.63
N LYS A 254 -5.06 -9.69 19.96
CA LYS A 254 -5.49 -11.08 19.70
C LYS A 254 -4.99 -12.07 20.75
N ARG A 255 -4.10 -11.64 21.64
CA ARG A 255 -3.63 -12.39 22.82
C ARG A 255 -4.53 -12.17 24.02
#